data_233448ab2a45e2c469ebc4c3eb892365
#
_entry.id   233448ab2a45e2c469ebc4c3eb892365
#
_cell.length_a   1.000
_cell.length_b   1.000
_cell.length_c   1.000
_cell.angle_alpha   90.00
_cell.angle_beta   90.00
_cell.angle_gamma   90.00
#
_symmetry.space_group_name_H-M   'P 1'
#
loop_
_entity.id
_entity.type
_entity.pdbx_description
1 polymer ?
#
loop_
_entity_poly.entity_id
_entity_poly.type
_entity_poly.pdbx_seq_one_letter_code
_entity_poly.pdbx_strand_id
1 'polypeptide(L)'
;VDPFAEREYWQIIWDNFQKGDRDAFQAIYDEFVDALFSYGSRITSHRALLEDAIQDVFIDIYSYGPVLRKPESLEYYLFKTLKNIIYRKLKEKHRFTHPEEMMEHFDLTFPLEEIEEEISDEQLKQLQTELNKLDSKKRELLFLKFNSGLTYREMGKLLNLNPEAVKKQVYRLLTNLRGKMGNGTLNLFLFSMKN
;
A
#
# COMPACT_ATOMS: atom_id res chain seq x y z
N VAL A 1 5.51 -17.25 -4.92
CA VAL A 1 5.78 -17.61 -3.51
C VAL A 1 4.44 -17.96 -2.87
N ASP A 2 4.41 -19.01 -2.03
CA ASP A 2 3.22 -19.39 -1.28
C ASP A 2 2.96 -18.34 -0.18
N PRO A 3 1.80 -17.65 -0.19
CA PRO A 3 1.50 -16.62 0.81
C PRO A 3 1.48 -17.14 2.27
N PHE A 4 1.25 -18.43 2.47
CA PHE A 4 1.30 -19.03 3.80
C PHE A 4 2.75 -19.20 4.29
N ALA A 5 3.64 -19.69 3.43
CA ALA A 5 5.05 -19.84 3.75
C ALA A 5 5.74 -18.48 4.04
N GLU A 6 5.38 -17.45 3.28
CA GLU A 6 5.86 -16.09 3.48
C GLU A 6 5.42 -15.52 4.84
N ARG A 7 4.15 -15.71 5.21
CA ARG A 7 3.66 -15.28 6.53
C ARG A 7 4.31 -16.02 7.68
N GLU A 8 4.51 -17.31 7.55
CA GLU A 8 5.20 -18.13 8.56
C GLU A 8 6.64 -17.65 8.73
N TYR A 9 7.34 -17.35 7.64
CA TYR A 9 8.67 -16.76 7.67
C TYR A 9 8.70 -15.46 8.47
N TRP A 10 7.81 -14.51 8.19
CA TRP A 10 7.75 -13.25 8.92
C TRP A 10 7.35 -13.39 10.37
N GLN A 11 6.59 -14.43 10.72
CA GLN A 11 6.29 -14.74 12.10
C GLN A 11 7.55 -15.23 12.87
N ILE A 12 8.42 -15.99 12.22
CA ILE A 12 9.70 -16.44 12.80
C ILE A 12 10.66 -15.26 12.97
N ILE A 13 10.78 -14.42 11.94
CA ILE A 13 11.60 -13.20 12.00
C ILE A 13 11.15 -12.29 13.14
N TRP A 14 9.82 -12.09 13.31
CA TRP A 14 9.29 -11.30 14.42
C TRP A 14 9.64 -11.89 15.78
N ASP A 15 9.53 -13.20 15.97
CA ASP A 15 9.90 -13.89 17.22
C ASP A 15 11.39 -13.73 17.55
N ASN A 16 12.27 -13.77 16.55
CA ASN A 16 13.70 -13.54 16.72
C ASN A 16 13.99 -12.08 17.10
N PHE A 17 13.33 -11.15 16.41
CA PHE A 17 13.42 -9.73 16.76
C PHE A 17 12.99 -9.47 18.21
N GLN A 18 11.89 -10.06 18.68
CA GLN A 18 11.44 -9.92 20.06
C GLN A 18 12.44 -10.48 21.10
N LYS A 19 13.31 -11.42 20.70
CA LYS A 19 14.41 -11.94 21.52
C LYS A 19 15.67 -11.08 21.47
N GLY A 20 15.64 -9.96 20.75
CA GLY A 20 16.74 -9.00 20.63
C GLY A 20 17.67 -9.24 19.43
N ASP A 21 17.28 -10.10 18.49
CA ASP A 21 18.03 -10.31 17.25
C ASP A 21 17.94 -9.06 16.36
N ARG A 22 19.11 -8.42 16.14
CA ARG A 22 19.22 -7.21 15.32
C ARG A 22 19.13 -7.50 13.82
N ASP A 23 19.59 -8.67 13.40
CA ASP A 23 19.53 -9.08 11.98
C ASP A 23 18.08 -9.33 11.57
N ALA A 24 17.25 -9.83 12.49
CA ALA A 24 15.81 -9.95 12.27
C ALA A 24 15.13 -8.57 12.08
N PHE A 25 15.53 -7.55 12.84
CA PHE A 25 15.04 -6.19 12.63
C PHE A 25 15.50 -5.62 11.28
N GLN A 26 16.76 -5.82 10.92
CA GLN A 26 17.30 -5.39 9.63
C GLN A 26 16.52 -6.04 8.47
N ALA A 27 16.24 -7.34 8.56
CA ALA A 27 15.44 -8.04 7.54
C ALA A 27 14.03 -7.44 7.38
N ILE A 28 13.37 -7.07 8.50
CA ILE A 28 12.07 -6.38 8.45
C ILE A 28 12.21 -5.02 7.77
N TYR A 29 13.24 -4.26 8.09
CA TYR A 29 13.47 -2.95 7.51
C TYR A 29 13.68 -3.05 6.00
N ASP A 30 14.62 -3.89 5.57
CA ASP A 30 15.03 -4.04 4.17
C ASP A 30 13.86 -4.51 3.28
N GLU A 31 13.03 -5.40 3.79
CA GLU A 31 11.86 -5.91 3.05
C GLU A 31 10.77 -4.87 2.88
N PHE A 32 10.48 -4.08 3.93
CA PHE A 32 9.26 -3.28 3.94
C PHE A 32 9.47 -1.80 3.66
N VAL A 33 10.67 -1.25 3.75
CA VAL A 33 10.90 0.20 3.63
C VAL A 33 10.44 0.74 2.29
N ASP A 34 10.75 0.08 1.18
CA ASP A 34 10.37 0.51 -0.16
C ASP A 34 8.86 0.38 -0.41
N ALA A 35 8.25 -0.70 0.07
CA ALA A 35 6.81 -0.90 -0.02
C ALA A 35 6.03 0.17 0.77
N LEU A 36 6.52 0.53 1.96
CA LEU A 36 5.96 1.62 2.78
C LEU A 36 6.14 2.98 2.11
N PHE A 37 7.32 3.23 1.52
CA PHE A 37 7.58 4.47 0.79
C PHE A 37 6.66 4.58 -0.44
N SER A 38 6.53 3.50 -1.21
CA SER A 38 5.63 3.43 -2.36
C SER A 38 4.18 3.68 -1.98
N TYR A 39 3.70 3.11 -0.88
CA TYR A 39 2.34 3.35 -0.38
C TYR A 39 2.15 4.77 0.14
N GLY A 40 3.05 5.24 0.98
CA GLY A 40 2.93 6.55 1.64
C GLY A 40 3.06 7.73 0.67
N SER A 41 3.88 7.61 -0.40
CA SER A 41 4.00 8.62 -1.44
C SER A 41 2.70 8.86 -2.23
N ARG A 42 1.78 7.90 -2.21
CA ARG A 42 0.45 8.03 -2.81
C ARG A 42 -0.57 8.71 -1.88
N ILE A 43 -0.29 8.73 -0.58
CA ILE A 43 -1.13 9.43 0.42
C ILE A 43 -0.70 10.89 0.55
N THR A 44 0.60 11.18 0.44
CA THR A 44 1.12 12.53 0.58
C THR A 44 2.27 12.82 -0.38
N SER A 45 2.26 14.00 -0.99
CA SER A 45 3.37 14.51 -1.81
C SER A 45 4.49 15.16 -0.98
N HIS A 46 4.31 15.30 0.35
CA HIS A 46 5.29 15.87 1.24
C HIS A 46 6.38 14.87 1.60
N ARG A 47 7.43 14.79 0.80
CA ARG A 47 8.52 13.81 0.94
C ARG A 47 9.11 13.77 2.35
N ALA A 48 9.46 14.92 2.92
CA ALA A 48 10.04 14.99 4.26
C ALA A 48 9.09 14.45 5.35
N LEU A 49 7.77 14.74 5.24
CA LEU A 49 6.77 14.19 6.16
C LEU A 49 6.66 12.66 6.03
N LEU A 50 6.75 12.14 4.80
CA LEU A 50 6.72 10.71 4.54
C LEU A 50 7.95 10.00 5.11
N GLU A 51 9.14 10.52 4.85
CA GLU A 51 10.41 9.99 5.39
C GLU A 51 10.39 9.96 6.92
N ASP A 52 9.95 11.04 7.56
CA ASP A 52 9.75 11.10 9.01
C ASP A 52 8.70 10.07 9.50
N ALA A 53 7.60 9.88 8.75
CA ALA A 53 6.57 8.92 9.13
C ALA A 53 7.06 7.48 9.04
N ILE A 54 7.85 7.15 8.02
CA ILE A 54 8.47 5.82 7.87
C ILE A 54 9.49 5.60 9.00
N GLN A 55 10.31 6.60 9.31
CA GLN A 55 11.24 6.52 10.42
C GLN A 55 10.52 6.28 11.74
N ASP A 56 9.42 7.00 12.01
CA ASP A 56 8.59 6.79 13.21
C ASP A 56 8.07 5.35 13.28
N VAL A 57 7.62 4.76 12.16
CA VAL A 57 7.16 3.35 12.13
C VAL A 57 8.26 2.41 12.62
N PHE A 58 9.50 2.55 12.12
CA PHE A 58 10.60 1.66 12.48
C PHE A 58 11.15 1.95 13.88
N ILE A 59 11.14 3.20 14.34
CA ILE A 59 11.48 3.57 15.72
C ILE A 59 10.47 2.93 16.68
N ASP A 60 9.17 3.02 16.38
CA ASP A 60 8.13 2.43 17.22
C ASP A 60 8.29 0.89 17.29
N ILE A 61 8.56 0.24 16.17
CA ILE A 61 8.84 -1.21 16.16
C ILE A 61 10.08 -1.54 16.98
N TYR A 62 11.19 -0.83 16.77
CA TYR A 62 12.43 -1.09 17.48
C TYR A 62 12.29 -0.88 18.99
N SER A 63 11.59 0.17 19.39
CA SER A 63 11.43 0.56 20.80
C SER A 63 10.41 -0.30 21.54
N TYR A 64 9.30 -0.63 20.90
CA TYR A 64 8.18 -1.31 21.54
C TYR A 64 7.96 -2.76 21.06
N GLY A 65 8.56 -3.16 19.94
CA GLY A 65 8.42 -4.51 19.37
C GLY A 65 8.66 -5.65 20.37
N PRO A 66 9.68 -5.57 21.24
CA PRO A 66 9.91 -6.61 22.26
C PRO A 66 8.72 -6.85 23.21
N VAL A 67 7.87 -5.84 23.43
CA VAL A 67 6.69 -5.91 24.32
C VAL A 67 5.36 -5.89 23.56
N LEU A 68 5.39 -5.64 22.25
CA LEU A 68 4.19 -5.67 21.44
C LEU A 68 3.68 -7.10 21.27
N ARG A 69 2.36 -7.24 21.31
CA ARG A 69 1.75 -8.50 20.88
C ARG A 69 2.12 -8.77 19.42
N LYS A 70 2.59 -9.99 19.16
CA LYS A 70 2.90 -10.46 17.80
C LYS A 70 1.74 -10.20 16.84
N PRO A 71 1.96 -9.47 15.74
CA PRO A 71 0.91 -9.19 14.77
C PRO A 71 0.52 -10.46 14.00
N GLU A 72 -0.75 -10.60 13.65
CA GLU A 72 -1.23 -11.69 12.78
C GLU A 72 -0.61 -11.60 11.38
N SER A 73 -0.32 -10.37 10.92
CA SER A 73 0.36 -10.05 9.67
C SER A 73 1.22 -8.82 9.90
N LEU A 74 2.51 -8.96 9.62
CA LEU A 74 3.48 -7.87 9.75
C LEU A 74 3.19 -6.78 8.74
N GLU A 75 2.89 -7.16 7.49
CA GLU A 75 2.53 -6.25 6.40
C GLU A 75 1.36 -5.36 6.81
N TYR A 76 0.26 -5.97 7.26
CA TYR A 76 -0.91 -5.22 7.69
C TYR A 76 -0.58 -4.24 8.82
N TYR A 77 0.20 -4.68 9.80
CA TYR A 77 0.62 -3.85 10.94
C TYR A 77 1.39 -2.62 10.46
N LEU A 78 2.38 -2.82 9.58
CA LEU A 78 3.22 -1.76 9.05
C LEU A 78 2.43 -0.75 8.21
N PHE A 79 1.64 -1.22 7.25
CA PHE A 79 0.81 -0.35 6.39
C PHE A 79 -0.18 0.47 7.21
N LYS A 80 -0.83 -0.16 8.21
CA LYS A 80 -1.77 0.52 9.09
C LYS A 80 -1.09 1.57 9.96
N THR A 81 0.07 1.23 10.53
CA THR A 81 0.84 2.15 11.38
C THR A 81 1.29 3.36 10.57
N LEU A 82 1.89 3.15 9.39
CA LEU A 82 2.29 4.22 8.50
C LEU A 82 1.11 5.13 8.13
N LYS A 83 -0.01 4.55 7.70
CA LYS A 83 -1.22 5.31 7.33
C LYS A 83 -1.67 6.20 8.48
N ASN A 84 -1.73 5.67 9.70
CA ASN A 84 -2.13 6.41 10.89
C ASN A 84 -1.16 7.54 11.23
N ILE A 85 0.15 7.30 11.12
CA ILE A 85 1.18 8.33 11.39
C ILE A 85 1.09 9.45 10.36
N ILE A 86 0.99 9.14 9.07
CA ILE A 86 0.85 10.15 8.01
C ILE A 86 -0.38 11.02 8.29
N TYR A 87 -1.55 10.43 8.53
CA TYR A 87 -2.76 11.22 8.80
C TYR A 87 -2.66 12.06 10.08
N ARG A 88 -2.04 11.54 11.14
CA ARG A 88 -1.78 12.32 12.35
C ARG A 88 -0.90 13.54 12.04
N LYS A 89 0.25 13.35 11.35
CA LYS A 89 1.17 14.44 10.99
C LYS A 89 0.51 15.48 10.06
N LEU A 90 -0.29 15.02 9.09
CA LEU A 90 -1.05 15.91 8.20
C LEU A 90 -2.06 16.74 8.99
N LYS A 91 -2.80 16.13 9.91
CA LYS A 91 -3.78 16.83 10.76
C LYS A 91 -3.12 17.86 11.67
N GLU A 92 -1.96 17.55 12.23
CA GLU A 92 -1.18 18.49 13.05
C GLU A 92 -0.68 19.70 12.24
N LYS A 93 -0.24 19.47 10.99
CA LYS A 93 0.24 20.52 10.08
C LYS A 93 -0.87 21.43 9.59
N HIS A 94 -2.07 20.89 9.40
CA HIS A 94 -3.24 21.60 8.86
C HIS A 94 -4.31 21.85 9.94
N ARG A 95 -3.93 22.40 11.09
CA ARG A 95 -4.81 22.66 12.25
C ARG A 95 -6.16 23.38 11.94
N PHE A 96 -6.37 23.86 10.71
CA PHE A 96 -7.53 24.68 10.31
C PHE A 96 -8.28 24.15 9.08
N THR A 97 -7.93 22.98 8.52
CA THR A 97 -8.66 22.38 7.38
C THR A 97 -9.46 21.15 7.81
N HIS A 98 -10.62 20.95 7.18
CA HIS A 98 -11.50 19.82 7.48
C HIS A 98 -10.76 18.48 7.31
N PRO A 99 -10.74 17.60 8.34
CA PRO A 99 -10.01 16.31 8.29
C PRO A 99 -10.50 15.38 7.17
N GLU A 100 -11.74 15.54 6.73
CA GLU A 100 -12.37 14.69 5.71
C GLU A 100 -11.79 14.93 4.31
N GLU A 101 -11.44 16.18 3.96
CA GLU A 101 -10.84 16.52 2.66
C GLU A 101 -9.40 16.00 2.51
N MET A 102 -8.68 15.82 3.62
CA MET A 102 -7.31 15.30 3.63
C MET A 102 -7.24 13.76 3.49
N MET A 103 -8.33 13.06 3.85
CA MET A 103 -8.40 11.59 3.76
C MET A 103 -8.75 11.09 2.34
N GLU A 104 -9.05 11.99 1.40
CA GLU A 104 -9.51 11.64 0.06
C GLU A 104 -8.41 11.64 -1.00
N HIS A 105 -7.15 11.90 -0.64
CA HIS A 105 -6.06 11.90 -1.61
C HIS A 105 -5.30 10.57 -1.58
N PHE A 106 -5.51 9.76 -2.59
CA PHE A 106 -4.64 8.64 -2.93
C PHE A 106 -4.31 8.73 -4.41
N ASP A 107 -3.05 9.02 -4.71
CA ASP A 107 -2.61 9.18 -6.08
C ASP A 107 -2.13 7.84 -6.65
N LEU A 108 -2.60 7.50 -7.84
CA LEU A 108 -2.11 6.37 -8.62
C LEU A 108 -1.29 6.89 -9.81
N THR A 109 -0.28 7.70 -9.53
CA THR A 109 0.71 8.03 -10.56
C THR A 109 1.65 6.83 -10.70
N PHE A 110 1.67 6.24 -11.87
CA PHE A 110 2.59 5.15 -12.22
C PHE A 110 3.70 5.69 -13.10
N PRO A 111 4.92 5.16 -12.98
CA PRO A 111 5.93 5.31 -14.01
C PRO A 111 5.43 4.58 -15.26
N LEU A 112 4.64 5.28 -16.07
CA LEU A 112 4.10 4.74 -17.32
C LEU A 112 5.22 4.45 -18.35
N GLU A 113 6.38 5.05 -18.14
CA GLU A 113 7.61 4.84 -18.88
C GLU A 113 7.99 3.35 -19.01
N GLU A 114 7.69 2.55 -17.97
CA GLU A 114 7.97 1.10 -17.98
C GLU A 114 7.07 0.29 -18.94
N ILE A 115 5.92 0.83 -19.33
CA ILE A 115 4.98 0.16 -20.23
C ILE A 115 4.81 0.87 -21.58
N GLU A 116 5.42 2.05 -21.76
CA GLU A 116 5.32 2.84 -23.00
C GLU A 116 5.86 2.08 -24.21
N GLU A 117 6.88 1.23 -24.03
CA GLU A 117 7.45 0.42 -25.11
C GLU A 117 6.54 -0.76 -25.53
N GLU A 118 5.60 -1.17 -24.66
CA GLU A 118 4.76 -2.36 -24.86
C GLU A 118 3.33 -2.04 -25.30
N ILE A 119 2.90 -0.78 -25.20
CA ILE A 119 1.55 -0.33 -25.59
C ILE A 119 1.60 0.92 -26.46
N SER A 120 0.57 1.11 -27.30
CA SER A 120 0.47 2.32 -28.12
C SER A 120 0.15 3.56 -27.29
N ASP A 121 0.51 4.75 -27.78
CA ASP A 121 0.17 6.04 -27.18
C ASP A 121 -1.34 6.18 -26.91
N GLU A 122 -2.16 5.61 -27.76
CA GLU A 122 -3.62 5.64 -27.62
C GLU A 122 -4.08 4.79 -26.44
N GLN A 123 -3.51 3.59 -26.29
CA GLN A 123 -3.77 2.70 -25.16
C GLN A 123 -3.29 3.33 -23.85
N LEU A 124 -2.14 4.00 -23.86
CA LEU A 124 -1.60 4.71 -22.70
C LEU A 124 -2.53 5.86 -22.27
N LYS A 125 -2.98 6.70 -23.20
CA LYS A 125 -3.93 7.78 -22.95
C LYS A 125 -5.26 7.27 -22.42
N GLN A 126 -5.73 6.14 -22.96
CA GLN A 126 -6.96 5.50 -22.49
C GLN A 126 -6.79 4.97 -21.06
N LEU A 127 -5.67 4.31 -20.75
CA LEU A 127 -5.33 3.85 -19.40
C LEU A 127 -5.33 5.01 -18.40
N GLN A 128 -4.59 6.09 -18.69
CA GLN A 128 -4.55 7.29 -17.85
C GLN A 128 -5.94 7.88 -17.63
N THR A 129 -6.73 7.98 -18.70
CA THR A 129 -8.10 8.51 -18.63
C THR A 129 -8.98 7.68 -17.71
N GLU A 130 -8.92 6.35 -17.81
CA GLU A 130 -9.74 5.48 -16.99
C GLU A 130 -9.27 5.42 -15.52
N LEU A 131 -7.96 5.46 -15.28
CA LEU A 131 -7.42 5.56 -13.92
C LEU A 131 -7.78 6.89 -13.25
N ASN A 132 -7.76 8.00 -14.00
CA ASN A 132 -8.14 9.32 -13.49
C ASN A 132 -9.62 9.44 -13.13
N LYS A 133 -10.51 8.60 -13.68
CA LYS A 133 -11.92 8.54 -13.30
C LYS A 133 -12.16 7.79 -11.97
N LEU A 134 -11.15 7.08 -11.46
CA LEU A 134 -11.28 6.38 -10.20
C LEU A 134 -11.20 7.36 -9.03
N ASP A 135 -12.09 7.20 -8.06
CA ASP A 135 -11.97 7.89 -6.78
C ASP A 135 -10.78 7.34 -5.97
N SER A 136 -10.31 8.10 -5.00
CA SER A 136 -9.15 7.76 -4.16
C SER A 136 -9.27 6.39 -3.51
N LYS A 137 -10.47 6.00 -3.04
CA LYS A 137 -10.70 4.70 -2.42
C LYS A 137 -10.51 3.54 -3.39
N LYS A 138 -10.95 3.70 -4.64
CA LYS A 138 -10.74 2.69 -5.69
C LYS A 138 -9.29 2.60 -6.11
N ARG A 139 -8.60 3.74 -6.19
CA ARG A 139 -7.15 3.78 -6.45
C ARG A 139 -6.38 3.05 -5.33
N GLU A 140 -6.68 3.34 -4.07
CA GLU A 140 -6.07 2.67 -2.93
C GLU A 140 -6.37 1.16 -2.91
N LEU A 141 -7.60 0.75 -3.21
CA LEU A 141 -7.98 -0.66 -3.34
C LEU A 141 -7.15 -1.39 -4.41
N LEU A 142 -6.95 -0.76 -5.57
CA LEU A 142 -6.17 -1.32 -6.67
C LEU A 142 -4.72 -1.48 -6.25
N PHE A 143 -4.12 -0.43 -5.70
CA PHE A 143 -2.74 -0.47 -5.19
C PHE A 143 -2.56 -1.57 -4.15
N LEU A 144 -3.36 -1.59 -3.10
CA LEU A 144 -3.24 -2.58 -2.04
C LEU A 144 -3.38 -4.01 -2.55
N LYS A 145 -4.28 -4.24 -3.53
CA LYS A 145 -4.46 -5.58 -4.10
C LYS A 145 -3.21 -6.13 -4.78
N PHE A 146 -2.42 -5.27 -5.43
CA PHE A 146 -1.30 -5.72 -6.29
C PHE A 146 0.08 -5.48 -5.67
N ASN A 147 0.21 -4.54 -4.71
CA ASN A 147 1.50 -4.11 -4.17
C ASN A 147 1.72 -4.39 -2.68
N SER A 148 0.68 -4.77 -1.92
CA SER A 148 0.83 -4.82 -0.46
C SER A 148 0.92 -6.23 0.13
N GLY A 149 0.66 -7.27 -0.64
CA GLY A 149 0.54 -8.64 -0.10
C GLY A 149 -0.68 -8.86 0.81
N LEU A 150 -1.49 -7.83 1.08
CA LEU A 150 -2.62 -7.89 2.00
C LEU A 150 -3.77 -8.77 1.48
N THR A 151 -4.36 -9.55 2.35
CA THR A 151 -5.62 -10.25 2.09
C THR A 151 -6.80 -9.28 2.03
N TYR A 152 -7.91 -9.69 1.40
CA TYR A 152 -9.15 -8.90 1.41
C TYR A 152 -9.66 -8.57 2.82
N ARG A 153 -9.39 -9.43 3.82
CA ARG A 153 -9.73 -9.19 5.23
C ARG A 153 -8.90 -8.04 5.80
N GLU A 154 -7.60 -8.01 5.53
CA GLU A 154 -6.68 -6.98 5.99
C GLU A 154 -6.92 -5.66 5.27
N MET A 155 -7.11 -5.70 3.96
CA MET A 155 -7.54 -4.52 3.19
C MET A 155 -8.84 -3.93 3.75
N GLY A 156 -9.82 -4.79 4.09
CA GLY A 156 -11.06 -4.37 4.73
C GLY A 156 -10.83 -3.67 6.06
N LYS A 157 -9.98 -4.24 6.91
CA LYS A 157 -9.60 -3.62 8.20
C LYS A 157 -8.86 -2.28 8.00
N LEU A 158 -7.97 -2.18 7.00
CA LEU A 158 -7.19 -0.98 6.70
C LEU A 158 -8.07 0.15 6.17
N LEU A 159 -9.09 -0.18 5.37
CA LEU A 159 -9.98 0.76 4.69
C LEU A 159 -11.32 0.98 5.41
N ASN A 160 -11.54 0.33 6.56
CA ASN A 160 -12.81 0.31 7.28
C ASN A 160 -13.99 -0.19 6.42
N LEU A 161 -13.75 -1.26 5.65
CA LEU A 161 -14.72 -1.91 4.77
C LEU A 161 -14.94 -3.38 5.17
N ASN A 162 -16.11 -3.90 4.82
CA ASN A 162 -16.35 -5.33 4.94
C ASN A 162 -15.49 -6.10 3.91
N PRO A 163 -14.82 -7.22 4.27
CA PRO A 163 -13.97 -8.00 3.36
C PRO A 163 -14.68 -8.47 2.08
N GLU A 164 -15.94 -8.86 2.17
CA GLU A 164 -16.73 -9.24 1.00
C GLU A 164 -17.02 -8.04 0.08
N ALA A 165 -17.23 -6.86 0.66
CA ALA A 165 -17.38 -5.62 -0.10
C ALA A 165 -16.08 -5.26 -0.83
N VAL A 166 -14.92 -5.40 -0.17
CA VAL A 166 -13.58 -5.21 -0.78
C VAL A 166 -13.42 -6.14 -1.98
N LYS A 167 -13.65 -7.45 -1.80
CA LYS A 167 -13.57 -8.45 -2.87
C LYS A 167 -14.47 -8.10 -4.07
N LYS A 168 -15.74 -7.74 -3.80
CA LYS A 168 -16.69 -7.33 -4.84
C LYS A 168 -16.26 -6.04 -5.56
N GLN A 169 -15.74 -5.05 -4.82
CA GLN A 169 -15.27 -3.80 -5.41
C GLN A 169 -14.05 -4.02 -6.29
N VAL A 170 -13.04 -4.78 -5.83
CA VAL A 170 -11.86 -5.14 -6.64
C VAL A 170 -12.30 -5.87 -7.92
N TYR A 171 -13.17 -6.87 -7.80
CA TYR A 171 -13.65 -7.61 -8.96
C TYR A 171 -14.36 -6.72 -10.00
N ARG A 172 -15.30 -5.86 -9.53
CA ARG A 172 -16.02 -4.92 -10.41
C ARG A 172 -15.08 -3.91 -11.06
N LEU A 173 -14.10 -3.42 -10.29
CA LEU A 173 -13.10 -2.48 -10.79
C LEU A 173 -12.28 -3.09 -11.92
N LEU A 174 -11.73 -4.29 -11.72
CA LEU A 174 -10.95 -4.99 -12.73
C LEU A 174 -11.79 -5.36 -13.97
N THR A 175 -13.05 -5.79 -13.78
CA THR A 175 -13.95 -6.09 -14.89
C THR A 175 -14.26 -4.84 -15.72
N ASN A 176 -14.49 -3.69 -15.07
CA ASN A 176 -14.75 -2.43 -15.75
C ASN A 176 -13.52 -1.96 -16.53
N LEU A 177 -12.33 -1.95 -15.90
CA LEU A 177 -11.09 -1.57 -16.57
C LEU A 177 -10.80 -2.49 -17.77
N ARG A 178 -10.97 -3.81 -17.60
CA ARG A 178 -10.79 -4.79 -18.67
C ARG A 178 -11.71 -4.56 -19.86
N GLY A 179 -12.98 -4.23 -19.58
CA GLY A 179 -13.96 -3.93 -20.64
C GLY A 179 -13.64 -2.67 -21.44
N LYS A 180 -12.90 -1.73 -20.85
CA LYS A 180 -12.56 -0.45 -21.47
C LYS A 180 -11.23 -0.44 -22.22
N MET A 181 -10.21 -1.10 -21.69
CA MET A 181 -8.85 -1.04 -22.26
C MET A 181 -8.35 -2.39 -22.81
N GLY A 182 -9.15 -3.45 -22.69
CA GLY A 182 -8.76 -4.80 -23.12
C GLY A 182 -7.86 -5.53 -22.13
N ASN A 183 -7.71 -6.87 -22.34
CA ASN A 183 -6.96 -7.71 -21.42
C ASN A 183 -5.45 -7.43 -21.45
N GLY A 184 -4.87 -7.18 -22.63
CA GLY A 184 -3.43 -6.96 -22.80
C GLY A 184 -2.95 -5.75 -22.01
N THR A 185 -3.51 -4.59 -22.30
CA THR A 185 -3.16 -3.32 -21.63
C THR A 185 -3.36 -3.39 -20.12
N LEU A 186 -4.48 -3.96 -19.66
CA LEU A 186 -4.72 -4.11 -18.22
C LEU A 186 -3.69 -5.03 -17.57
N ASN A 187 -3.33 -6.16 -18.18
CA ASN A 187 -2.37 -7.09 -17.60
C ASN A 187 -0.96 -6.49 -17.52
N LEU A 188 -0.52 -5.75 -18.54
CA LEU A 188 0.76 -5.03 -18.54
C LEU A 188 0.77 -3.98 -17.41
N PHE A 189 -0.28 -3.19 -17.30
CA PHE A 189 -0.44 -2.23 -16.23
C PHE A 189 -0.38 -2.89 -14.83
N LEU A 190 -1.09 -4.00 -14.62
CA LEU A 190 -1.07 -4.71 -13.35
C LEU A 190 0.29 -5.37 -13.06
N PHE A 191 1.03 -5.70 -14.09
CA PHE A 191 2.40 -6.22 -13.95
C PHE A 191 3.38 -5.11 -13.55
N SER A 192 3.33 -3.94 -14.20
CA SER A 192 4.17 -2.78 -13.85
C SER A 192 3.89 -2.24 -12.44
N MET A 193 2.68 -2.47 -11.92
CA MET A 193 2.37 -2.12 -10.53
C MET A 193 3.14 -2.94 -9.49
N LYS A 194 3.66 -4.12 -9.85
CA LYS A 194 4.33 -5.04 -8.90
C LYS A 194 5.84 -4.84 -8.83
N ASN A 195 6.41 -4.13 -9.80
CA ASN A 195 7.82 -3.80 -9.84
C ASN A 195 8.07 -2.44 -9.17
#